data_d9da5532b80db79cec2ff25b69dd743e
#
_entry.id   d9da5532b80db79cec2ff25b69dd743e
#
_cell.length_a   1.000
_cell.length_b   1.000
_cell.length_c   1.000
_cell.angle_alpha   90.00
_cell.angle_beta   90.00
_cell.angle_gamma   90.00
#
_symmetry.space_group_name_H-M   'P 1'
#
loop_
_entity.id
_entity.type
_entity.pdbx_description
1 polymer ?
#
loop_
_entity_poly.entity_id
_entity_poly.type
_entity_poly.pdbx_seq_one_letter_code
_entity_poly.pdbx_strand_id
1 'polypeptide(L)'
;MIRFIHLSDVHLGAVPDRGCPWSHEREEEIWETFRRVIAGIRKNPVDLLFIAGDLFHRQPLLGQLRQVNEWFAAIPETRIFLMAGDHDYIKEDSFYRTFRWATNVTFFDTEEQRCVEIPEKNIFVYGLSFEHKEVRSPLYDEWKPLNKSGFHVLLAHGGDLSCCPIDFTGLAAAGFDYVALGHSHKPHTVCRDKIAYSGSLEPLDRNDLGKHGYIQGEYENGNVKVRLVPCANRSYQNLVLNVDSDTTQYKLEEMLRSEVMRRGGRNIYRLILKGRVSPDNVLLTERLHGLGNIVEIMDESRPAYKIEELYRQYRGTLIGDYINKFLNKDLTVVEKKALYYGLQALLSTQVLADDRKRL
;
A
#
# COMPACT_ATOMS: atom_id res chain seq x y z
N MET A 1 -15.04 13.21 26.70
CA MET A 1 -14.14 12.46 25.79
C MET A 1 -14.98 11.81 24.72
N ILE A 2 -14.68 12.02 23.43
CA ILE A 2 -15.33 11.40 22.28
C ILE A 2 -14.32 10.44 21.66
N ARG A 3 -14.72 9.19 21.40
CA ARG A 3 -13.86 8.17 20.77
C ARG A 3 -14.33 7.92 19.36
N PHE A 4 -13.37 7.81 18.42
CA PHE A 4 -13.71 7.57 17.04
C PHE A 4 -12.76 6.57 16.36
N ILE A 5 -13.25 5.98 15.28
CA ILE A 5 -12.45 5.18 14.34
C ILE A 5 -12.55 5.85 12.97
N HIS A 6 -11.43 5.92 12.27
CA HIS A 6 -11.34 6.40 10.90
C HIS A 6 -10.79 5.30 10.01
N LEU A 7 -11.58 4.92 9.01
CA LEU A 7 -11.28 3.99 7.93
C LEU A 7 -11.32 4.72 6.60
N SER A 8 -10.63 4.22 5.61
CA SER A 8 -10.79 4.53 4.19
C SER A 8 -10.30 3.36 3.34
N ASP A 9 -10.54 3.40 2.05
CA ASP A 9 -9.89 2.51 1.07
C ASP A 9 -10.00 1.03 1.47
N VAL A 10 -11.18 0.62 1.91
CA VAL A 10 -11.44 -0.78 2.31
C VAL A 10 -11.46 -1.69 1.09
N HIS A 11 -11.96 -1.18 -0.03
CA HIS A 11 -12.04 -1.85 -1.33
C HIS A 11 -12.67 -3.23 -1.27
N LEU A 12 -13.83 -3.36 -0.63
CA LEU A 12 -14.60 -4.60 -0.63
C LEU A 12 -14.85 -5.09 -2.06
N GLY A 13 -14.50 -6.35 -2.32
CA GLY A 13 -14.57 -6.95 -3.65
C GLY A 13 -13.33 -6.75 -4.53
N ALA A 14 -12.24 -6.17 -3.99
CA ALA A 14 -10.95 -6.20 -4.66
C ALA A 14 -10.37 -7.61 -4.65
N VAL A 15 -9.67 -7.97 -5.73
CA VAL A 15 -8.95 -9.24 -5.87
C VAL A 15 -7.48 -8.93 -6.14
N PRO A 16 -6.68 -8.66 -5.11
CA PRO A 16 -5.24 -8.39 -5.26
C PRO A 16 -4.48 -9.59 -5.85
N ASP A 17 -3.33 -9.32 -6.46
CA ASP A 17 -2.38 -10.32 -6.98
C ASP A 17 -3.01 -11.33 -7.95
N ARG A 18 -3.89 -10.90 -8.84
CA ARG A 18 -4.54 -11.80 -9.81
C ARG A 18 -3.52 -12.67 -10.55
N GLY A 19 -3.78 -13.97 -10.57
CA GLY A 19 -2.91 -14.97 -11.17
C GLY A 19 -1.90 -15.59 -10.20
N CYS A 20 -1.76 -15.07 -8.98
CA CYS A 20 -1.00 -15.70 -7.92
C CYS A 20 -1.83 -16.76 -7.18
N PRO A 21 -1.20 -17.83 -6.66
CA PRO A 21 -1.93 -18.92 -5.98
C PRO A 21 -2.79 -18.47 -4.79
N TRP A 22 -2.41 -17.41 -4.11
CA TRP A 22 -3.10 -16.85 -2.93
C TRP A 22 -4.16 -15.80 -3.26
N SER A 23 -4.32 -15.42 -4.53
CA SER A 23 -5.18 -14.30 -4.94
C SER A 23 -6.64 -14.47 -4.54
N HIS A 24 -7.18 -15.70 -4.60
CA HIS A 24 -8.56 -15.99 -4.23
C HIS A 24 -8.83 -15.78 -2.73
N GLU A 25 -7.85 -16.02 -1.87
CA GLU A 25 -7.97 -15.78 -0.43
C GLU A 25 -8.00 -14.28 -0.11
N ARG A 26 -7.39 -13.43 -0.96
CA ARG A 26 -7.26 -11.99 -0.72
C ARG A 26 -8.60 -11.27 -0.69
N GLU A 27 -9.54 -11.63 -1.57
CA GLU A 27 -10.88 -11.05 -1.56
C GLU A 27 -11.60 -11.36 -0.24
N GLU A 28 -11.57 -12.62 0.20
CA GLU A 28 -12.18 -13.03 1.45
C GLU A 28 -11.52 -12.36 2.67
N GLU A 29 -10.20 -12.21 2.66
CA GLU A 29 -9.45 -11.55 3.73
C GLU A 29 -9.85 -10.07 3.90
N ILE A 30 -10.11 -9.34 2.82
CA ILE A 30 -10.57 -7.95 2.87
C ILE A 30 -11.94 -7.87 3.57
N TRP A 31 -12.89 -8.71 3.16
CA TRP A 31 -14.21 -8.78 3.78
C TRP A 31 -14.13 -9.17 5.26
N GLU A 32 -13.31 -10.18 5.58
CA GLU A 32 -13.14 -10.67 6.94
C GLU A 32 -12.49 -9.63 7.86
N THR A 33 -11.47 -8.91 7.35
CA THR A 33 -10.82 -7.85 8.12
C THR A 33 -11.78 -6.71 8.42
N PHE A 34 -12.58 -6.28 7.45
CA PHE A 34 -13.61 -5.26 7.69
C PHE A 34 -14.65 -5.75 8.70
N ARG A 35 -15.18 -6.97 8.52
CA ARG A 35 -16.12 -7.59 9.47
C ARG A 35 -15.54 -7.66 10.89
N ARG A 36 -14.26 -8.02 11.02
CA ARG A 36 -13.55 -8.09 12.30
C ARG A 36 -13.42 -6.73 12.97
N VAL A 37 -13.18 -5.66 12.21
CA VAL A 37 -13.15 -4.29 12.75
C VAL A 37 -14.53 -3.90 13.29
N ILE A 38 -15.61 -4.12 12.53
CA ILE A 38 -16.98 -3.83 12.99
C ILE A 38 -17.34 -4.67 14.23
N ALA A 39 -16.98 -5.95 14.25
CA ALA A 39 -17.18 -6.79 15.43
C ALA A 39 -16.37 -6.31 16.66
N GLY A 40 -15.20 -5.72 16.42
CA GLY A 40 -14.40 -5.05 17.46
C GLY A 40 -15.11 -3.84 18.04
N ILE A 41 -15.71 -3.00 17.20
CA ILE A 41 -16.53 -1.85 17.62
C ILE A 41 -17.75 -2.33 18.45
N ARG A 42 -18.39 -3.42 18.03
CA ARG A 42 -19.52 -4.00 18.80
C ARG A 42 -19.13 -4.41 20.22
N LYS A 43 -17.90 -4.93 20.39
CA LYS A 43 -17.38 -5.33 21.71
C LYS A 43 -16.93 -4.15 22.55
N ASN A 44 -16.36 -3.15 21.91
CA ASN A 44 -15.83 -1.94 22.53
C ASN A 44 -16.38 -0.71 21.78
N PRO A 45 -17.60 -0.27 22.04
CA PRO A 45 -18.25 0.79 21.29
C PRO A 45 -17.44 2.10 21.29
N VAL A 46 -17.44 2.75 20.14
CA VAL A 46 -16.93 4.12 19.95
C VAL A 46 -18.10 5.03 19.57
N ASP A 47 -17.94 6.34 19.78
CA ASP A 47 -18.99 7.31 19.47
C ASP A 47 -19.19 7.46 17.96
N LEU A 48 -18.08 7.46 17.19
CA LEU A 48 -18.09 7.76 15.76
C LEU A 48 -17.26 6.75 14.97
N LEU A 49 -17.76 6.42 13.79
CA LEU A 49 -17.02 5.71 12.76
C LEU A 49 -17.03 6.55 11.48
N PHE A 50 -15.85 6.93 11.00
CA PHE A 50 -15.65 7.65 9.75
C PHE A 50 -15.16 6.70 8.68
N ILE A 51 -15.78 6.73 7.49
CA ILE A 51 -15.38 5.96 6.31
C ILE A 51 -15.18 6.95 5.17
N ALA A 52 -13.92 7.32 4.95
CA ALA A 52 -13.53 8.41 4.07
C ALA A 52 -13.31 7.95 2.61
N GLY A 53 -14.33 7.34 2.02
CA GLY A 53 -14.36 6.89 0.62
C GLY A 53 -13.81 5.50 0.38
N ASP A 54 -14.07 4.99 -0.82
CA ASP A 54 -13.59 3.71 -1.35
C ASP A 54 -13.89 2.52 -0.43
N LEU A 55 -15.13 2.48 0.07
CA LEU A 55 -15.61 1.31 0.81
C LEU A 55 -15.67 0.08 -0.11
N PHE A 56 -16.06 0.25 -1.37
CA PHE A 56 -16.08 -0.80 -2.38
C PHE A 56 -15.08 -0.54 -3.49
N HIS A 57 -14.48 -1.60 -4.01
CA HIS A 57 -13.51 -1.52 -5.10
C HIS A 57 -14.12 -1.12 -6.45
N ARG A 58 -15.42 -1.23 -6.57
CA ARG A 58 -16.23 -0.89 -7.77
C ARG A 58 -17.61 -0.48 -7.31
N GLN A 59 -18.45 -0.10 -8.28
CA GLN A 59 -19.86 0.13 -7.99
C GLN A 59 -20.46 -1.03 -7.20
N PRO A 60 -20.99 -0.79 -5.98
CA PRO A 60 -21.48 -1.86 -5.13
C PRO A 60 -22.73 -2.51 -5.68
N LEU A 61 -22.84 -3.81 -5.50
CA LEU A 61 -24.06 -4.54 -5.76
C LEU A 61 -25.01 -4.42 -4.57
N LEU A 62 -26.30 -4.50 -4.82
CA LEU A 62 -27.33 -4.40 -3.77
C LEU A 62 -27.14 -5.41 -2.62
N GLY A 63 -26.68 -6.62 -2.94
CA GLY A 63 -26.36 -7.64 -1.94
C GLY A 63 -25.21 -7.23 -1.02
N GLN A 64 -24.18 -6.60 -1.56
CA GLN A 64 -23.02 -6.10 -0.81
C GLN A 64 -23.43 -4.93 0.12
N LEU A 65 -24.24 -4.01 -0.38
CA LEU A 65 -24.79 -2.93 0.43
C LEU A 65 -25.62 -3.46 1.61
N ARG A 66 -26.49 -4.46 1.36
CA ARG A 66 -27.28 -5.09 2.42
C ARG A 66 -26.41 -5.76 3.48
N GLN A 67 -25.41 -6.51 3.06
CA GLN A 67 -24.48 -7.17 3.98
C GLN A 67 -23.74 -6.19 4.88
N VAL A 68 -23.18 -5.11 4.29
CA VAL A 68 -22.50 -4.06 5.06
C VAL A 68 -23.47 -3.34 5.99
N ASN A 69 -24.67 -3.03 5.51
CA ASN A 69 -25.70 -2.38 6.31
C ASN A 69 -26.17 -3.21 7.52
N GLU A 70 -26.24 -4.54 7.38
CA GLU A 70 -26.51 -5.44 8.52
C GLU A 70 -25.42 -5.32 9.60
N TRP A 71 -24.15 -5.24 9.18
CA TRP A 71 -23.04 -5.06 10.13
C TRP A 71 -23.10 -3.69 10.81
N PHE A 72 -23.44 -2.63 10.08
CA PHE A 72 -23.62 -1.29 10.64
C PHE A 72 -24.80 -1.23 11.60
N ALA A 73 -25.91 -1.85 11.26
CA ALA A 73 -27.08 -1.94 12.17
C ALA A 73 -26.77 -2.71 13.45
N ALA A 74 -25.77 -3.59 13.46
CA ALA A 74 -25.35 -4.35 14.64
C ALA A 74 -24.52 -3.54 15.66
N ILE A 75 -24.19 -2.27 15.35
CA ILE A 75 -23.47 -1.31 16.21
C ILE A 75 -24.27 0.01 16.37
N PRO A 76 -25.52 -0.05 16.86
CA PRO A 76 -26.44 1.10 16.84
C PRO A 76 -25.98 2.29 17.70
N GLU A 77 -25.11 2.06 18.67
CA GLU A 77 -24.55 3.12 19.56
C GLU A 77 -23.48 3.97 18.87
N THR A 78 -22.90 3.47 17.76
CA THR A 78 -21.88 4.17 16.98
C THR A 78 -22.52 4.90 15.81
N ARG A 79 -22.33 6.22 15.73
CA ARG A 79 -22.73 7.02 14.57
C ARG A 79 -21.72 6.84 13.46
N ILE A 80 -22.18 6.43 12.29
CA ILE A 80 -21.34 6.13 11.13
C ILE A 80 -21.52 7.23 10.09
N PHE A 81 -20.40 7.79 9.63
CA PHE A 81 -20.36 8.76 8.54
C PHE A 81 -19.61 8.13 7.39
N LEU A 82 -20.28 7.99 6.26
CA LEU A 82 -19.82 7.31 5.07
C LEU A 82 -19.87 8.25 3.87
N MET A 83 -18.82 8.25 3.07
CA MET A 83 -18.79 8.90 1.76
C MET A 83 -18.29 7.91 0.69
N ALA A 84 -18.63 8.17 -0.57
CA ALA A 84 -18.05 7.48 -1.72
C ALA A 84 -16.79 8.19 -2.19
N GLY A 85 -15.79 7.42 -2.64
CA GLY A 85 -14.55 7.90 -3.24
C GLY A 85 -14.55 7.80 -4.76
N ASP A 86 -13.37 7.62 -5.38
CA ASP A 86 -13.23 7.57 -6.83
C ASP A 86 -13.45 6.15 -7.42
N HIS A 87 -13.39 5.11 -6.60
CA HIS A 87 -13.70 3.74 -7.03
C HIS A 87 -15.20 3.42 -6.95
N ASP A 88 -15.88 3.87 -5.90
CA ASP A 88 -17.29 3.62 -5.64
C ASP A 88 -18.17 4.88 -5.77
N TYR A 89 -17.73 5.87 -6.59
CA TYR A 89 -18.43 7.13 -6.84
C TYR A 89 -19.91 6.95 -7.20
N ILE A 90 -20.73 7.96 -6.93
CA ILE A 90 -22.20 7.89 -7.10
C ILE A 90 -22.61 8.21 -8.54
N LYS A 91 -22.46 7.24 -9.45
CA LYS A 91 -22.93 7.39 -10.83
C LYS A 91 -24.47 7.39 -10.92
N GLU A 92 -25.03 7.74 -12.09
CA GLU A 92 -26.48 7.87 -12.29
C GLU A 92 -27.29 6.62 -11.89
N ASP A 93 -26.80 5.43 -12.23
CA ASP A 93 -27.43 4.13 -11.97
C ASP A 93 -26.86 3.43 -10.70
N SER A 94 -26.14 4.14 -9.84
CA SER A 94 -25.60 3.58 -8.61
C SER A 94 -26.70 3.20 -7.62
N PHE A 95 -26.58 2.02 -7.04
CA PHE A 95 -27.46 1.60 -5.95
C PHE A 95 -27.36 2.50 -4.72
N TYR A 96 -26.27 3.23 -4.53
CA TYR A 96 -26.15 4.22 -3.47
C TYR A 96 -27.28 5.26 -3.48
N ARG A 97 -27.80 5.66 -4.64
CA ARG A 97 -28.86 6.67 -4.76
C ARG A 97 -30.20 6.24 -4.18
N THR A 98 -30.48 4.95 -4.18
CA THR A 98 -31.77 4.40 -3.74
C THR A 98 -31.68 3.57 -2.47
N PHE A 99 -30.46 3.26 -2.03
CA PHE A 99 -30.27 2.41 -0.86
C PHE A 99 -30.56 3.16 0.44
N ARG A 100 -31.31 2.50 1.31
CA ARG A 100 -31.62 3.04 2.63
C ARG A 100 -30.73 2.39 3.68
N TRP A 101 -29.86 3.19 4.22
CA TRP A 101 -28.96 2.79 5.29
C TRP A 101 -29.68 2.68 6.64
N ALA A 102 -29.08 1.96 7.58
CA ALA A 102 -29.52 1.88 8.96
C ALA A 102 -29.53 3.28 9.62
N THR A 103 -30.33 3.47 10.65
CA THR A 103 -30.59 4.76 11.29
C THR A 103 -29.35 5.41 11.93
N ASN A 104 -28.34 4.62 12.24
CA ASN A 104 -27.06 5.10 12.76
C ASN A 104 -26.05 5.48 11.67
N VAL A 105 -26.38 5.33 10.37
CA VAL A 105 -25.52 5.67 9.24
C VAL A 105 -25.98 6.98 8.60
N THR A 106 -25.05 7.89 8.44
CA THR A 106 -25.20 9.09 7.62
C THR A 106 -24.32 8.92 6.38
N PHE A 107 -24.93 8.79 5.22
CA PHE A 107 -24.23 8.74 3.93
C PHE A 107 -24.27 10.14 3.31
N PHE A 108 -23.12 10.64 2.90
CA PHE A 108 -23.01 11.84 2.08
C PHE A 108 -23.35 11.47 0.65
N ASP A 109 -24.52 11.80 0.17
CA ASP A 109 -25.14 11.27 -1.03
C ASP A 109 -25.00 12.16 -2.27
N THR A 110 -24.26 13.28 -2.15
CA THR A 110 -24.00 14.24 -3.23
C THR A 110 -22.55 14.75 -3.20
N GLU A 111 -22.10 15.37 -4.31
CA GLU A 111 -20.81 16.08 -4.40
C GLU A 111 -20.88 17.50 -3.80
N GLU A 112 -21.99 17.85 -3.16
CA GLU A 112 -22.16 19.14 -2.50
C GLU A 112 -21.68 19.07 -1.03
N GLN A 113 -21.11 20.18 -0.58
CA GLN A 113 -20.70 20.33 0.81
C GLN A 113 -21.90 20.17 1.75
N ARG A 114 -21.77 19.24 2.69
CA ARG A 114 -22.78 19.01 3.72
C ARG A 114 -22.14 18.99 5.11
N CYS A 115 -22.82 19.63 6.06
CA CYS A 115 -22.50 19.54 7.48
C CYS A 115 -23.64 18.82 8.22
N VAL A 116 -23.29 17.83 9.02
CA VAL A 116 -24.23 17.11 9.90
C VAL A 116 -23.86 17.37 11.34
N GLU A 117 -24.82 17.92 12.10
CA GLU A 117 -24.67 18.21 13.53
C GLU A 117 -25.19 17.03 14.37
N ILE A 118 -24.46 16.68 15.43
CA ILE A 118 -24.91 15.81 16.53
C ILE A 118 -25.04 16.71 17.77
N PRO A 119 -26.18 17.32 17.99
CA PRO A 119 -26.35 18.39 19.00
C PRO A 119 -26.02 17.92 20.41
N GLU A 120 -26.43 16.69 20.77
CA GLU A 120 -26.28 16.13 22.11
C GLU A 120 -24.80 15.92 22.51
N LYS A 121 -23.88 15.89 21.55
CA LYS A 121 -22.43 15.73 21.77
C LYS A 121 -21.61 16.93 21.27
N ASN A 122 -22.28 17.93 20.70
CA ASN A 122 -21.66 19.11 20.11
C ASN A 122 -20.59 18.73 19.06
N ILE A 123 -20.97 17.87 18.10
CA ILE A 123 -20.12 17.36 17.05
C ILE A 123 -20.65 17.81 15.69
N PHE A 124 -19.75 18.22 14.82
CA PHE A 124 -20.05 18.66 13.45
C PHE A 124 -19.20 17.85 12.48
N VAL A 125 -19.84 17.09 11.60
CA VAL A 125 -19.18 16.26 10.60
C VAL A 125 -19.48 16.79 9.22
N TYR A 126 -18.43 17.09 8.48
CA TYR A 126 -18.46 17.64 7.13
C TYR A 126 -18.02 16.58 6.13
N GLY A 127 -18.63 16.57 4.97
CA GLY A 127 -18.26 15.65 3.91
C GLY A 127 -19.06 15.87 2.64
N LEU A 128 -18.63 15.21 1.59
CA LEU A 128 -19.31 15.03 0.31
C LEU A 128 -18.95 13.66 -0.24
N SER A 129 -19.65 13.16 -1.25
CA SER A 129 -19.26 11.98 -2.01
C SER A 129 -18.95 12.37 -3.43
N PHE A 130 -18.04 11.64 -4.08
CA PHE A 130 -17.78 11.83 -5.50
C PHE A 130 -18.94 11.31 -6.34
N GLU A 131 -19.36 12.09 -7.33
CA GLU A 131 -20.30 11.68 -8.38
C GLU A 131 -19.59 11.34 -9.68
N HIS A 132 -18.27 11.57 -9.74
CA HIS A 132 -17.40 11.32 -10.89
C HIS A 132 -16.16 10.51 -10.46
N LYS A 133 -15.70 9.65 -11.35
CA LYS A 133 -14.49 8.87 -11.11
C LYS A 133 -13.22 9.75 -11.07
N GLU A 134 -13.17 10.77 -11.95
CA GLU A 134 -12.03 11.68 -12.03
C GLU A 134 -12.44 13.06 -11.52
N VAL A 135 -11.97 13.40 -10.34
CA VAL A 135 -12.16 14.71 -9.72
C VAL A 135 -10.82 15.45 -9.74
N ARG A 136 -10.66 16.41 -10.65
CA ARG A 136 -9.39 17.14 -10.83
C ARG A 136 -9.38 18.53 -10.19
N SER A 137 -10.53 19.00 -9.72
CA SER A 137 -10.65 20.28 -9.02
C SER A 137 -10.48 20.13 -7.51
N PRO A 138 -9.92 21.12 -6.82
CA PRO A 138 -9.85 21.11 -5.37
C PRO A 138 -11.25 21.37 -4.79
N LEU A 139 -11.85 20.36 -4.16
CA LEU A 139 -13.20 20.47 -3.59
C LEU A 139 -13.20 20.96 -2.15
N TYR A 140 -12.08 20.88 -1.43
CA TYR A 140 -12.04 21.07 0.02
C TYR A 140 -11.31 22.36 0.47
N ASP A 141 -10.57 23.04 -0.42
CA ASP A 141 -9.64 24.12 -0.06
C ASP A 141 -10.32 25.35 0.55
N GLU A 142 -11.57 25.61 0.17
CA GLU A 142 -12.33 26.76 0.68
C GLU A 142 -13.21 26.43 1.90
N TRP A 143 -13.21 25.16 2.35
CA TRP A 143 -14.09 24.74 3.43
C TRP A 143 -13.61 25.24 4.79
N LYS A 144 -14.57 25.72 5.59
CA LYS A 144 -14.33 26.16 6.96
C LYS A 144 -15.41 25.59 7.87
N PRO A 145 -15.06 25.23 9.12
CA PRO A 145 -16.05 24.83 10.09
C PRO A 145 -16.99 25.99 10.43
N LEU A 146 -18.21 25.66 10.83
CA LEU A 146 -19.15 26.64 11.38
C LEU A 146 -18.50 27.33 12.60
N ASN A 147 -18.82 28.61 12.80
CA ASN A 147 -18.36 29.36 13.98
C ASN A 147 -19.18 28.94 15.23
N LYS A 148 -19.01 27.69 15.64
CA LYS A 148 -19.63 27.09 16.83
C LYS A 148 -18.55 26.36 17.62
N SER A 149 -18.70 26.32 18.94
CA SER A 149 -17.84 25.44 19.75
C SER A 149 -18.22 23.98 19.52
N GLY A 150 -17.25 23.04 19.51
CA GLY A 150 -17.54 21.63 19.36
C GLY A 150 -16.39 20.89 18.72
N PHE A 151 -16.64 19.64 18.36
CA PHE A 151 -15.70 18.79 17.62
C PHE A 151 -16.04 18.84 16.13
N HIS A 152 -15.17 19.46 15.34
CA HIS A 152 -15.34 19.67 13.91
C HIS A 152 -14.47 18.71 13.12
N VAL A 153 -15.10 17.76 12.41
CA VAL A 153 -14.41 16.73 11.60
C VAL A 153 -14.78 16.87 10.15
N LEU A 154 -13.77 16.91 9.27
CA LEU A 154 -13.95 16.83 7.83
C LEU A 154 -13.60 15.42 7.33
N LEU A 155 -14.51 14.80 6.59
CA LEU A 155 -14.21 13.62 5.76
C LEU A 155 -13.87 14.11 4.35
N ALA A 156 -12.72 13.70 3.85
CA ALA A 156 -12.28 14.06 2.50
C ALA A 156 -11.60 12.86 1.81
N HIS A 157 -11.71 12.83 0.47
CA HIS A 157 -11.08 11.80 -0.34
C HIS A 157 -10.27 12.45 -1.46
N GLY A 158 -9.04 11.97 -1.73
CA GLY A 158 -8.14 12.56 -2.70
C GLY A 158 -6.84 13.10 -2.09
N GLY A 159 -6.25 14.13 -2.69
CA GLY A 159 -5.08 14.84 -2.18
C GLY A 159 -3.83 14.76 -3.07
N ASP A 160 -3.95 14.19 -4.27
CA ASP A 160 -2.91 14.26 -5.29
C ASP A 160 -3.41 14.91 -6.58
N LEU A 161 -2.53 15.13 -7.54
CA LEU A 161 -2.88 15.81 -8.80
C LEU A 161 -3.83 14.99 -9.69
N SER A 162 -3.97 13.71 -9.46
CA SER A 162 -4.83 12.82 -10.23
C SER A 162 -6.24 12.69 -9.64
N CYS A 163 -6.36 12.91 -8.32
CA CYS A 163 -7.61 12.79 -7.60
C CYS A 163 -7.76 13.90 -6.55
N CYS A 164 -8.66 14.84 -6.81
CA CYS A 164 -9.06 15.93 -5.93
C CYS A 164 -7.87 16.56 -5.17
N PRO A 165 -7.07 17.40 -5.82
CA PRO A 165 -5.94 18.08 -5.17
C PRO A 165 -6.38 18.81 -3.89
N ILE A 166 -5.56 18.79 -2.84
CA ILE A 166 -5.84 19.43 -1.55
C ILE A 166 -4.66 20.31 -1.14
N ASP A 167 -4.93 21.58 -0.84
CA ASP A 167 -3.96 22.43 -0.13
C ASP A 167 -3.94 22.07 1.36
N PHE A 168 -3.07 21.15 1.73
CA PHE A 168 -2.93 20.72 3.12
C PHE A 168 -2.51 21.83 4.09
N THR A 169 -1.80 22.86 3.61
CA THR A 169 -1.40 23.99 4.43
C THR A 169 -2.62 24.86 4.77
N GLY A 170 -3.42 25.19 3.76
CA GLY A 170 -4.66 25.92 3.95
C GLY A 170 -5.67 25.13 4.80
N LEU A 171 -5.81 23.83 4.52
CA LEU A 171 -6.73 22.97 5.27
C LEU A 171 -6.32 22.80 6.75
N ALA A 172 -5.01 22.72 7.04
CA ALA A 172 -4.51 22.69 8.41
C ALA A 172 -4.83 24.00 9.19
N ALA A 173 -4.93 25.13 8.49
CA ALA A 173 -5.27 26.44 9.06
C ALA A 173 -6.79 26.70 9.06
N ALA A 174 -7.60 25.91 8.37
CA ALA A 174 -9.04 26.16 8.16
C ALA A 174 -9.89 26.12 9.44
N GLY A 175 -9.39 25.45 10.50
CA GLY A 175 -10.06 25.43 11.81
C GLY A 175 -10.75 24.10 12.16
N PHE A 176 -10.69 23.08 11.31
CA PHE A 176 -11.15 21.74 11.67
C PHE A 176 -10.26 21.14 12.77
N ASP A 177 -10.85 20.38 13.69
CA ASP A 177 -10.11 19.66 14.73
C ASP A 177 -9.46 18.41 14.17
N TYR A 178 -10.16 17.69 13.26
CA TYR A 178 -9.66 16.51 12.61
C TYR A 178 -10.10 16.43 11.14
N VAL A 179 -9.21 15.99 10.27
CA VAL A 179 -9.49 15.70 8.85
C VAL A 179 -9.18 14.24 8.59
N ALA A 180 -10.24 13.50 8.30
CA ALA A 180 -10.17 12.08 7.96
C ALA A 180 -10.03 11.93 6.44
N LEU A 181 -8.83 11.55 5.97
CA LEU A 181 -8.50 11.43 4.55
C LEU A 181 -8.56 9.99 4.05
N GLY A 182 -9.12 9.79 2.86
CA GLY A 182 -9.02 8.58 2.04
C GLY A 182 -8.30 8.83 0.72
N HIS A 183 -8.18 7.80 -0.12
CA HIS A 183 -7.50 7.70 -1.39
C HIS A 183 -6.07 7.12 -1.32
N SER A 184 -5.30 7.46 -0.33
CA SER A 184 -3.98 6.86 -0.16
C SER A 184 -4.10 5.54 0.60
N HIS A 185 -3.80 4.42 -0.07
CA HIS A 185 -3.81 3.10 0.59
C HIS A 185 -2.76 2.97 1.70
N LYS A 186 -1.73 3.82 1.67
CA LYS A 186 -0.66 3.80 2.67
C LYS A 186 -1.00 4.72 3.84
N PRO A 187 -1.09 4.20 5.09
CA PRO A 187 -1.32 5.02 6.26
C PRO A 187 -0.20 6.05 6.44
N HIS A 188 -0.55 7.32 6.56
CA HIS A 188 0.43 8.34 6.91
C HIS A 188 -0.22 9.59 7.50
N THR A 189 0.56 10.33 8.27
CA THR A 189 0.14 11.58 8.90
C THR A 189 0.62 12.77 8.08
N VAL A 190 -0.31 13.62 7.65
CA VAL A 190 -0.01 14.88 6.99
C VAL A 190 0.27 15.97 8.02
N CYS A 191 -0.62 16.10 9.03
CA CYS A 191 -0.44 16.98 10.16
C CYS A 191 -0.74 16.20 11.44
N ARG A 192 0.20 16.19 12.38
CA ARG A 192 0.11 15.39 13.59
C ARG A 192 -1.19 15.67 14.35
N ASP A 193 -1.88 14.57 14.71
CA ASP A 193 -3.14 14.58 15.47
C ASP A 193 -4.26 15.41 14.83
N LYS A 194 -4.11 15.85 13.57
CA LYS A 194 -5.06 16.72 12.88
C LYS A 194 -5.47 16.24 11.50
N ILE A 195 -4.52 15.85 10.63
CA ILE A 195 -4.79 15.43 9.25
C ILE A 195 -4.07 14.12 8.98
N ALA A 196 -4.81 13.07 8.66
CA ALA A 196 -4.21 11.77 8.41
C ALA A 196 -4.98 10.94 7.38
N TYR A 197 -4.25 10.16 6.62
CA TYR A 197 -4.75 9.05 5.83
C TYR A 197 -4.74 7.78 6.68
N SER A 198 -5.88 7.11 6.78
CA SER A 198 -5.96 5.82 7.49
C SER A 198 -5.26 4.70 6.72
N GLY A 199 -5.19 4.84 5.41
CA GLY A 199 -4.80 3.77 4.52
C GLY A 199 -5.86 2.66 4.43
N SER A 200 -5.60 1.69 3.56
CA SER A 200 -6.46 0.52 3.42
C SER A 200 -6.33 -0.43 4.62
N LEU A 201 -7.40 -1.18 4.93
CA LEU A 201 -7.38 -2.18 6.00
C LEU A 201 -6.47 -3.36 5.69
N GLU A 202 -6.47 -3.81 4.44
CA GLU A 202 -5.56 -4.80 3.87
C GLU A 202 -4.76 -4.13 2.75
N PRO A 203 -3.48 -4.46 2.58
CA PRO A 203 -2.72 -3.92 1.46
C PRO A 203 -3.26 -4.49 0.14
N LEU A 204 -3.37 -3.67 -0.91
CA LEU A 204 -4.04 -4.01 -2.16
C LEU A 204 -3.07 -4.36 -3.28
N ASP A 205 -1.85 -3.85 -3.22
CA ASP A 205 -0.82 -4.16 -4.20
C ASP A 205 0.60 -4.18 -3.59
N ARG A 206 1.57 -4.60 -4.39
CA ARG A 206 2.98 -4.73 -3.98
C ARG A 206 3.67 -3.43 -3.56
N ASN A 207 3.06 -2.27 -3.79
CA ASN A 207 3.59 -0.97 -3.37
C ASN A 207 3.06 -0.56 -1.98
N ASP A 208 1.99 -1.22 -1.52
CA ASP A 208 1.39 -1.00 -0.20
C ASP A 208 2.23 -1.68 0.90
N LEU A 209 3.48 -1.25 1.03
CA LEU A 209 4.42 -1.80 1.99
C LEU A 209 4.12 -1.34 3.41
N GLY A 210 4.29 -2.23 4.36
CA GLY A 210 4.23 -1.89 5.77
C GLY A 210 2.98 -2.36 6.50
N LYS A 211 2.60 -1.62 7.54
CA LYS A 211 1.45 -1.96 8.38
C LYS A 211 0.19 -1.31 7.82
N HIS A 212 -0.88 -2.09 7.69
CA HIS A 212 -2.21 -1.66 7.29
C HIS A 212 -3.21 -1.85 8.43
N GLY A 213 -4.23 -0.99 8.47
CA GLY A 213 -5.21 -1.00 9.54
C GLY A 213 -6.07 0.25 9.52
N TYR A 214 -6.46 0.72 10.69
CA TYR A 214 -7.32 1.87 10.85
C TYR A 214 -6.75 2.86 11.87
N ILE A 215 -7.23 4.09 11.84
CA ILE A 215 -6.92 5.09 12.86
C ILE A 215 -7.97 5.01 13.98
N GLN A 216 -7.49 4.92 15.20
CA GLN A 216 -8.28 5.14 16.41
C GLN A 216 -7.95 6.50 16.98
N GLY A 217 -8.97 7.29 17.29
CA GLY A 217 -8.80 8.63 17.80
C GLY A 217 -9.66 8.93 19.01
N GLU A 218 -9.23 9.93 19.75
CA GLU A 218 -9.92 10.49 20.92
C GLU A 218 -9.91 12.02 20.81
N TYR A 219 -11.05 12.64 21.13
CA TYR A 219 -11.16 14.09 21.26
C TYR A 219 -11.59 14.44 22.68
N GLU A 220 -10.82 15.29 23.34
CA GLU A 220 -11.12 15.77 24.67
C GLU A 220 -10.59 17.20 24.87
N ASN A 221 -11.46 18.10 25.35
CA ASN A 221 -11.11 19.49 25.68
C ASN A 221 -10.37 20.23 24.55
N GLY A 222 -10.84 20.10 23.32
CA GLY A 222 -10.26 20.76 22.14
C GLY A 222 -8.98 20.09 21.61
N ASN A 223 -8.60 18.92 22.14
CA ASN A 223 -7.42 18.21 21.70
C ASN A 223 -7.78 16.86 21.07
N VAL A 224 -7.21 16.58 19.91
CA VAL A 224 -7.30 15.28 19.23
C VAL A 224 -6.02 14.50 19.49
N LYS A 225 -6.15 13.19 19.67
CA LYS A 225 -5.03 12.23 19.66
C LYS A 225 -5.41 11.05 18.79
N VAL A 226 -4.54 10.68 17.87
CA VAL A 226 -4.77 9.57 16.96
C VAL A 226 -3.60 8.58 16.94
N ARG A 227 -3.92 7.31 16.67
CA ARG A 227 -2.93 6.26 16.47
C ARG A 227 -3.39 5.26 15.42
N LEU A 228 -2.46 4.73 14.65
CA LEU A 228 -2.71 3.60 13.77
C LEU A 228 -2.86 2.31 14.59
N VAL A 229 -3.92 1.55 14.32
CA VAL A 229 -4.15 0.20 14.86
C VAL A 229 -4.00 -0.80 13.72
N PRO A 230 -2.89 -1.52 13.64
CA PRO A 230 -2.69 -2.52 12.61
C PRO A 230 -3.67 -3.68 12.76
N CYS A 231 -4.27 -4.11 11.65
CA CYS A 231 -5.24 -5.20 11.65
C CYS A 231 -5.19 -6.11 10.42
N ALA A 232 -4.34 -5.82 9.45
CA ALA A 232 -4.22 -6.61 8.24
C ALA A 232 -3.77 -8.06 8.51
N ASN A 233 -4.29 -9.00 7.72
CA ASN A 233 -3.92 -10.42 7.78
C ASN A 233 -2.55 -10.67 7.15
N ARG A 234 -2.17 -9.87 6.15
CA ARG A 234 -0.90 -9.97 5.42
C ARG A 234 -0.23 -8.62 5.32
N SER A 235 1.05 -8.64 5.00
CA SER A 235 1.79 -7.45 4.59
C SER A 235 2.64 -7.76 3.36
N TYR A 236 2.80 -6.77 2.47
CA TYR A 236 3.85 -6.82 1.46
C TYR A 236 5.17 -6.38 2.08
N GLN A 237 6.22 -7.15 1.82
CA GLN A 237 7.54 -6.90 2.37
C GLN A 237 8.63 -7.05 1.32
N ASN A 238 9.61 -6.15 1.34
CA ASN A 238 10.86 -6.36 0.63
C ASN A 238 11.72 -7.35 1.42
N LEU A 239 12.07 -8.47 0.78
CA LEU A 239 12.96 -9.48 1.33
C LEU A 239 14.28 -9.43 0.57
N VAL A 240 15.32 -8.89 1.19
CA VAL A 240 16.65 -8.80 0.61
C VAL A 240 17.46 -10.01 1.04
N LEU A 241 17.97 -10.78 0.06
CA LEU A 241 18.94 -11.83 0.31
C LEU A 241 20.30 -11.41 -0.27
N ASN A 242 21.32 -11.44 0.59
CA ASN A 242 22.68 -11.16 0.17
C ASN A 242 23.35 -12.46 -0.29
N VAL A 243 23.73 -12.51 -1.56
CA VAL A 243 24.43 -13.63 -2.20
C VAL A 243 25.92 -13.34 -2.32
N ASP A 244 26.74 -14.40 -2.26
CA ASP A 244 28.20 -14.36 -2.40
C ASP A 244 28.70 -15.37 -3.46
N SER A 245 30.02 -15.45 -3.66
CA SER A 245 30.63 -16.38 -4.62
C SER A 245 30.35 -17.85 -4.29
N ASP A 246 30.05 -18.17 -3.04
CA ASP A 246 29.84 -19.54 -2.57
C ASP A 246 28.34 -19.87 -2.45
N THR A 247 27.47 -18.95 -2.88
CA THR A 247 26.02 -19.14 -2.86
C THR A 247 25.61 -20.06 -4.02
N THR A 248 25.29 -21.30 -3.67
CA THR A 248 24.68 -22.27 -4.58
C THR A 248 23.15 -22.10 -4.63
N GLN A 249 22.49 -22.70 -5.62
CA GLN A 249 21.03 -22.74 -5.70
C GLN A 249 20.40 -23.29 -4.41
N TYR A 250 20.93 -24.37 -3.88
CA TYR A 250 20.45 -24.97 -2.62
C TYR A 250 20.55 -23.99 -1.43
N LYS A 251 21.73 -23.35 -1.26
CA LYS A 251 21.94 -22.36 -0.18
C LYS A 251 20.98 -21.19 -0.31
N LEU A 252 20.73 -20.69 -1.53
CA LEU A 252 19.77 -19.60 -1.79
C LEU A 252 18.35 -20.00 -1.40
N GLU A 253 17.91 -21.20 -1.79
CA GLU A 253 16.60 -21.73 -1.44
C GLU A 253 16.41 -21.88 0.08
N GLU A 254 17.42 -22.38 0.78
CA GLU A 254 17.41 -22.49 2.25
C GLU A 254 17.35 -21.11 2.95
N MET A 255 18.14 -20.15 2.45
CA MET A 255 18.10 -18.77 2.94
C MET A 255 16.70 -18.17 2.78
N LEU A 256 16.07 -18.36 1.62
CA LEU A 256 14.73 -17.86 1.33
C LEU A 256 13.70 -18.53 2.26
N ARG A 257 13.69 -19.87 2.38
CA ARG A 257 12.78 -20.61 3.27
C ARG A 257 12.89 -20.12 4.71
N SER A 258 14.11 -19.95 5.20
CA SER A 258 14.38 -19.48 6.56
C SER A 258 13.81 -18.06 6.79
N GLU A 259 14.04 -17.15 5.85
CA GLU A 259 13.54 -15.77 5.95
C GLU A 259 12.00 -15.69 5.84
N VAL A 260 11.39 -16.44 4.92
CA VAL A 260 9.92 -16.52 4.80
C VAL A 260 9.32 -17.08 6.10
N MET A 261 9.90 -18.15 6.66
CA MET A 261 9.43 -18.73 7.92
C MET A 261 9.55 -17.74 9.08
N ARG A 262 10.67 -17.04 9.16
CA ARG A 262 10.95 -16.05 10.21
C ARG A 262 10.02 -14.84 10.17
N ARG A 263 9.70 -14.35 8.96
CA ARG A 263 8.87 -13.15 8.74
C ARG A 263 7.37 -13.45 8.68
N GLY A 264 7.01 -14.70 8.46
CA GLY A 264 5.62 -15.17 8.39
C GLY A 264 5.22 -15.66 6.99
N GLY A 265 4.90 -16.94 6.88
CA GLY A 265 4.59 -17.61 5.61
C GLY A 265 3.34 -17.08 4.87
N ARG A 266 2.46 -16.35 5.56
CA ARG A 266 1.29 -15.71 4.93
C ARG A 266 1.58 -14.37 4.28
N ASN A 267 2.68 -13.68 4.67
CA ASN A 267 3.07 -12.42 4.06
C ASN A 267 3.47 -12.60 2.59
N ILE A 268 3.42 -11.52 1.83
CA ILE A 268 3.73 -11.48 0.41
C ILE A 268 5.07 -10.76 0.23
N TYR A 269 5.96 -11.34 -0.55
CA TYR A 269 7.34 -10.87 -0.64
C TYR A 269 7.71 -10.42 -2.04
N ARG A 270 8.36 -9.26 -2.12
CA ARG A 270 9.22 -8.87 -3.23
C ARG A 270 10.63 -9.28 -2.84
N LEU A 271 11.15 -10.34 -3.49
CA LEU A 271 12.49 -10.83 -3.27
C LEU A 271 13.50 -9.97 -4.03
N ILE A 272 14.55 -9.52 -3.35
CA ILE A 272 15.64 -8.75 -3.94
C ILE A 272 16.95 -9.49 -3.65
N LEU A 273 17.59 -9.99 -4.71
CA LEU A 273 18.90 -10.61 -4.59
C LEU A 273 19.98 -9.53 -4.75
N LYS A 274 20.90 -9.44 -3.79
CA LYS A 274 22.03 -8.48 -3.83
C LYS A 274 23.33 -9.18 -3.55
N GLY A 275 24.41 -8.67 -4.12
CA GLY A 275 25.73 -9.18 -3.85
C GLY A 275 26.48 -9.63 -5.10
N ARG A 276 27.39 -10.61 -4.96
CA ARG A 276 28.22 -11.09 -6.04
C ARG A 276 28.23 -12.61 -6.08
N VAL A 277 27.75 -13.18 -7.17
CA VAL A 277 27.67 -14.63 -7.40
C VAL A 277 28.82 -15.09 -8.30
N SER A 278 29.42 -16.27 -8.07
CA SER A 278 30.34 -16.84 -8.99
C SER A 278 29.72 -16.96 -10.39
N PRO A 279 30.43 -16.59 -11.46
CA PRO A 279 29.91 -16.78 -12.82
C PRO A 279 29.58 -18.25 -13.16
N ASP A 280 30.18 -19.19 -12.43
CA ASP A 280 29.92 -20.62 -12.58
C ASP A 280 28.66 -21.10 -11.89
N ASN A 281 28.08 -20.27 -11.01
CA ASN A 281 26.84 -20.56 -10.28
C ASN A 281 25.64 -19.97 -11.01
N VAL A 282 24.84 -20.82 -11.64
CA VAL A 282 23.57 -20.41 -12.24
C VAL A 282 22.49 -20.45 -11.18
N LEU A 283 21.96 -19.27 -10.82
CA LEU A 283 20.82 -19.15 -9.90
C LEU A 283 19.52 -19.14 -10.72
N LEU A 284 18.72 -20.18 -10.56
CA LEU A 284 17.41 -20.32 -11.20
C LEU A 284 16.34 -19.61 -10.36
N THR A 285 16.12 -18.34 -10.64
CA THR A 285 15.17 -17.51 -9.87
C THR A 285 13.74 -18.01 -9.96
N GLU A 286 13.35 -18.63 -11.08
CA GLU A 286 12.01 -19.20 -11.28
C GLU A 286 11.64 -20.24 -10.22
N ARG A 287 12.60 -21.00 -9.71
CA ARG A 287 12.39 -22.00 -8.64
C ARG A 287 12.01 -21.37 -7.30
N LEU A 288 12.33 -20.10 -7.10
CA LEU A 288 12.12 -19.42 -5.83
C LEU A 288 10.64 -19.05 -5.60
N HIS A 289 9.84 -18.91 -6.67
CA HIS A 289 8.42 -18.59 -6.54
C HIS A 289 7.62 -19.62 -5.71
N GLY A 290 8.01 -20.89 -5.75
CA GLY A 290 7.36 -21.97 -5.00
C GLY A 290 7.72 -22.03 -3.50
N LEU A 291 8.61 -21.18 -3.01
CA LEU A 291 9.13 -21.23 -1.64
C LEU A 291 8.43 -20.27 -0.65
N GLY A 292 7.42 -19.56 -1.12
CA GLY A 292 6.61 -18.62 -0.35
C GLY A 292 5.70 -17.82 -1.25
N ASN A 293 4.99 -16.85 -0.70
CA ASN A 293 4.17 -15.95 -1.50
C ASN A 293 5.08 -14.87 -2.14
N ILE A 294 5.81 -15.25 -3.18
CA ILE A 294 6.76 -14.37 -3.87
C ILE A 294 6.06 -13.73 -5.08
N VAL A 295 5.69 -12.44 -4.95
CA VAL A 295 4.98 -11.71 -6.01
C VAL A 295 5.93 -11.19 -7.10
N GLU A 296 7.18 -10.92 -6.74
CA GLU A 296 8.18 -10.38 -7.65
C GLU A 296 9.59 -10.77 -7.22
N ILE A 297 10.46 -11.03 -8.19
CA ILE A 297 11.88 -11.27 -7.95
C ILE A 297 12.70 -10.25 -8.73
N MET A 298 13.52 -9.50 -8.02
CA MET A 298 14.47 -8.54 -8.56
C MET A 298 15.89 -9.06 -8.34
N ASP A 299 16.56 -9.52 -9.40
CA ASP A 299 17.96 -9.93 -9.32
C ASP A 299 18.86 -8.71 -9.57
N GLU A 300 19.36 -8.13 -8.49
CA GLU A 300 20.37 -7.06 -8.49
C GLU A 300 21.77 -7.60 -8.20
N SER A 301 21.94 -8.92 -8.20
CA SER A 301 23.26 -9.55 -8.02
C SER A 301 24.17 -9.29 -9.21
N ARG A 302 25.45 -9.44 -9.01
CA ARG A 302 26.47 -9.26 -10.06
C ARG A 302 27.43 -10.45 -10.07
N PRO A 303 28.01 -10.78 -11.21
CA PRO A 303 29.04 -11.82 -11.25
C PRO A 303 30.26 -11.43 -10.39
N ALA A 304 30.80 -12.37 -9.63
CA ALA A 304 32.00 -12.18 -8.83
C ALA A 304 33.25 -12.51 -9.70
N TYR A 305 33.58 -11.63 -10.65
CA TYR A 305 34.74 -11.82 -11.48
C TYR A 305 36.04 -11.75 -10.66
N LYS A 306 36.86 -12.78 -10.76
CA LYS A 306 38.26 -12.78 -10.31
C LYS A 306 39.14 -12.13 -11.39
N ILE A 307 39.25 -10.82 -11.32
CA ILE A 307 39.83 -9.98 -12.38
C ILE A 307 41.24 -10.43 -12.78
N GLU A 308 42.08 -10.78 -11.79
CA GLU A 308 43.47 -11.22 -12.07
C GLU A 308 43.51 -12.60 -12.74
N GLU A 309 42.60 -13.53 -12.38
CA GLU A 309 42.50 -14.83 -13.03
C GLU A 309 42.00 -14.67 -14.47
N LEU A 310 40.99 -13.86 -14.69
CA LEU A 310 40.47 -13.53 -16.02
C LEU A 310 41.54 -12.86 -16.89
N TYR A 311 42.32 -11.94 -16.35
CA TYR A 311 43.42 -11.30 -17.07
C TYR A 311 44.46 -12.35 -17.54
N ARG A 312 44.83 -13.27 -16.65
CA ARG A 312 45.79 -14.36 -17.01
C ARG A 312 45.21 -15.29 -18.09
N GLN A 313 43.93 -15.65 -17.97
CA GLN A 313 43.25 -16.53 -18.90
C GLN A 313 43.09 -15.91 -20.30
N TYR A 314 42.79 -14.63 -20.37
CA TYR A 314 42.49 -13.92 -21.62
C TYR A 314 43.63 -13.00 -22.07
N ARG A 315 44.87 -13.23 -21.59
CA ARG A 315 46.04 -12.45 -21.99
C ARG A 315 46.26 -12.53 -23.51
N GLY A 316 46.46 -11.37 -24.15
CA GLY A 316 46.61 -11.25 -25.60
C GLY A 316 45.31 -11.32 -26.40
N THR A 317 44.17 -11.24 -25.74
CA THR A 317 42.85 -11.09 -26.37
C THR A 317 42.26 -9.73 -26.06
N LEU A 318 41.17 -9.36 -26.78
CA LEU A 318 40.42 -8.14 -26.52
C LEU A 318 39.96 -8.03 -25.05
N ILE A 319 39.58 -9.14 -24.43
CA ILE A 319 39.17 -9.19 -23.02
C ILE A 319 40.34 -8.86 -22.11
N GLY A 320 41.51 -9.46 -22.37
CA GLY A 320 42.73 -9.21 -21.61
C GLY A 320 43.17 -7.74 -21.74
N ASP A 321 43.11 -7.18 -22.94
CA ASP A 321 43.45 -5.78 -23.20
C ASP A 321 42.46 -4.82 -22.51
N TYR A 322 41.18 -5.19 -22.49
CA TYR A 322 40.15 -4.44 -21.75
C TYR A 322 40.41 -4.43 -20.25
N ILE A 323 40.66 -5.59 -19.65
CA ILE A 323 40.97 -5.73 -18.22
C ILE A 323 42.22 -4.94 -17.86
N ASN A 324 43.26 -4.98 -18.69
CA ASN A 324 44.54 -4.33 -18.45
C ASN A 324 44.43 -2.81 -18.26
N LYS A 325 43.41 -2.17 -18.87
CA LYS A 325 43.14 -0.74 -18.68
C LYS A 325 42.75 -0.37 -17.26
N PHE A 326 42.28 -1.33 -16.47
CA PHE A 326 41.77 -1.16 -15.12
C PHE A 326 42.66 -1.78 -14.03
N LEU A 327 43.70 -2.55 -14.43
CA LEU A 327 44.64 -3.15 -13.47
C LEU A 327 45.56 -2.09 -12.84
N ASN A 328 45.98 -2.32 -11.61
CA ASN A 328 46.93 -1.51 -10.87
C ASN A 328 46.52 -0.03 -10.68
N LYS A 329 45.20 0.25 -10.57
CA LYS A 329 44.67 1.58 -10.33
C LYS A 329 43.64 1.54 -9.20
N ASP A 330 43.58 2.60 -8.41
CA ASP A 330 42.46 2.84 -7.53
C ASP A 330 41.27 3.30 -8.37
N LEU A 331 40.36 2.36 -8.68
CA LEU A 331 39.23 2.62 -9.54
C LEU A 331 38.14 3.42 -8.82
N THR A 332 37.67 4.48 -9.46
CA THR A 332 36.46 5.19 -9.09
C THR A 332 35.22 4.29 -9.20
N VAL A 333 34.10 4.72 -8.60
CA VAL A 333 32.81 3.98 -8.70
C VAL A 333 32.38 3.79 -10.15
N VAL A 334 32.61 4.79 -10.99
CA VAL A 334 32.24 4.75 -12.42
C VAL A 334 33.12 3.73 -13.17
N GLU A 335 34.44 3.75 -12.93
CA GLU A 335 35.39 2.82 -13.56
C GLU A 335 35.14 1.37 -13.13
N LYS A 336 34.80 1.13 -11.85
CA LYS A 336 34.37 -0.21 -11.38
C LYS A 336 33.13 -0.69 -12.13
N LYS A 337 32.15 0.17 -12.35
CA LYS A 337 30.97 -0.17 -13.15
C LYS A 337 31.32 -0.44 -14.61
N ALA A 338 32.17 0.40 -15.21
CA ALA A 338 32.61 0.22 -16.58
C ALA A 338 33.31 -1.14 -16.76
N LEU A 339 34.31 -1.44 -15.92
CA LEU A 339 34.98 -2.75 -15.94
C LEU A 339 33.98 -3.92 -15.89
N TYR A 340 33.02 -3.82 -15.02
CA TYR A 340 32.03 -4.87 -14.79
C TYR A 340 31.12 -5.12 -16.00
N TYR A 341 30.47 -4.06 -16.50
CA TYR A 341 29.57 -4.17 -17.64
C TYR A 341 30.30 -4.54 -18.94
N GLY A 342 31.49 -4.01 -19.12
CA GLY A 342 32.29 -4.34 -20.27
C GLY A 342 32.74 -5.81 -20.26
N LEU A 343 33.16 -6.33 -19.10
CA LEU A 343 33.48 -7.76 -18.97
C LEU A 343 32.27 -8.65 -19.24
N GLN A 344 31.11 -8.28 -18.66
CA GLN A 344 29.88 -9.03 -18.87
C GLN A 344 29.52 -9.09 -20.38
N ALA A 345 29.60 -7.95 -21.08
CA ALA A 345 29.33 -7.88 -22.50
C ALA A 345 30.34 -8.72 -23.36
N LEU A 346 31.62 -8.61 -23.04
CA LEU A 346 32.66 -9.33 -23.78
C LEU A 346 32.63 -10.84 -23.56
N LEU A 347 32.39 -11.29 -22.33
CA LEU A 347 32.31 -12.72 -22.00
C LEU A 347 31.03 -13.36 -22.56
N SER A 348 29.91 -12.67 -22.56
CA SER A 348 28.64 -13.17 -23.13
C SER A 348 28.75 -13.34 -24.66
N THR A 349 29.47 -12.48 -25.36
CA THR A 349 29.71 -12.65 -26.83
C THR A 349 30.61 -13.84 -27.17
N GLN A 350 31.52 -14.22 -26.28
CA GLN A 350 32.36 -15.38 -26.48
C GLN A 350 31.60 -16.71 -26.32
N VAL A 351 30.72 -16.80 -25.32
CA VAL A 351 29.85 -17.98 -25.14
C VAL A 351 29.00 -18.22 -26.40
N LEU A 352 28.42 -17.16 -26.97
CA LEU A 352 27.64 -17.25 -28.22
C LEU A 352 28.51 -17.68 -29.46
N ALA A 353 29.78 -17.32 -29.47
CA ALA A 353 30.69 -17.71 -30.55
C ALA A 353 31.16 -19.17 -30.44
N ASP A 354 31.35 -19.67 -29.23
CA ASP A 354 31.75 -21.07 -28.99
C ASP A 354 30.57 -22.05 -29.18
N ASP A 355 29.34 -21.66 -28.83
CA ASP A 355 28.14 -22.46 -29.13
C ASP A 355 27.88 -22.58 -30.64
N ARG A 356 28.16 -21.52 -31.42
CA ARG A 356 28.04 -21.56 -32.89
C ARG A 356 29.11 -22.43 -33.57
N LYS A 357 30.22 -22.76 -32.90
CA LYS A 357 31.25 -23.66 -33.42
C LYS A 357 30.98 -25.12 -33.08
N ARG A 358 30.03 -25.39 -32.18
CA ARG A 358 29.63 -26.73 -31.76
C ARG A 358 28.40 -27.28 -32.48
N LEU A 359 27.73 -26.44 -33.30
CA LEU A 359 26.66 -26.76 -34.23
C LEU A 359 27.21 -26.85 -35.65
#